data_fc06eeb25e886f668b3766f90c5e0dd1
#
_entry.id   fc06eeb25e886f668b3766f90c5e0dd1
#
_cell.length_a   1.000
_cell.length_b   1.000
_cell.length_c   1.000
_cell.angle_alpha   90.00
_cell.angle_beta   90.00
_cell.angle_gamma   90.00
#
_symmetry.space_group_name_H-M   'P 1'
#
loop_
_entity.id
_entity.type
_entity.pdbx_description
1 polymer ?
#
loop_
_entity_poly.entity_id
_entity_poly.type
_entity_poly.pdbx_seq_one_letter_code
_entity_poly.pdbx_strand_id
1 'polypeptide(L)'
;VGDFDVLGLSFSTELGYTNMLTALDLAGIPMLAVDRDASYPIVVAGGHAAFNPEPIADFVDAAVLGDGEEAVLLITDIVRDWKQAGSPGGREGLLLELAKTGSIYVPRYYAVDYLPDGRIQRIAPNRPDVPWRVRKHTLMDLDSWAYPKNPLVPLAETVHERMSVEIFRGCTRGCRFCQAGMITRPVRERSTATLGAMIDNGLRRTGFEEVGMLSLSSASMPTSSNPVRRSPL
;
A
#
# COMPACT_ATOMS: atom_id res chain seq x y z
N VAL A 1 -19.46 4.21 6.23
CA VAL A 1 -18.33 3.37 5.75
C VAL A 1 -18.87 2.05 5.21
N GLY A 2 -19.87 1.44 5.86
CA GLY A 2 -20.48 0.17 5.44
C GLY A 2 -21.13 0.16 4.05
N ASP A 3 -21.39 1.31 3.46
CA ASP A 3 -22.01 1.43 2.12
C ASP A 3 -21.01 1.27 0.96
N PHE A 4 -19.72 1.18 1.26
CA PHE A 4 -18.67 0.96 0.26
C PHE A 4 -18.42 -0.53 0.03
N ASP A 5 -17.97 -0.88 -1.16
CA ASP A 5 -17.63 -2.26 -1.51
C ASP A 5 -16.27 -2.69 -0.95
N VAL A 6 -15.35 -1.74 -0.83
CA VAL A 6 -13.98 -1.97 -0.36
C VAL A 6 -13.59 -0.91 0.66
N LEU A 7 -13.04 -1.35 1.78
CA LEU A 7 -12.42 -0.51 2.80
C LEU A 7 -10.90 -0.76 2.77
N GLY A 8 -10.14 0.20 2.25
CA GLY A 8 -8.68 0.15 2.23
C GLY A 8 -8.09 0.80 3.48
N LEU A 9 -7.21 0.08 4.16
CA LEU A 9 -6.50 0.54 5.35
C LEU A 9 -5.00 0.54 5.09
N SER A 10 -4.35 1.71 5.23
CA SER A 10 -2.91 1.86 5.01
C SER A 10 -2.16 1.86 6.33
N PHE A 11 -1.23 0.91 6.48
CA PHE A 11 -0.40 0.74 7.66
C PHE A 11 1.05 1.16 7.37
N SER A 12 1.46 2.32 7.87
CA SER A 12 2.86 2.74 7.82
C SER A 12 3.71 1.97 8.84
N THR A 13 3.12 1.64 9.99
CA THR A 13 3.74 0.90 11.10
C THR A 13 2.72 -0.01 11.77
N GLU A 14 3.21 -1.00 12.53
CA GLU A 14 2.40 -1.94 13.31
C GLU A 14 1.60 -1.27 14.44
N LEU A 15 1.99 -0.06 14.85
CA LEU A 15 1.22 0.74 15.83
C LEU A 15 -0.20 1.06 15.35
N GLY A 16 -0.45 0.98 14.04
CA GLY A 16 -1.77 1.19 13.45
C GLY A 16 -2.73 0.00 13.59
N TYR A 17 -2.26 -1.19 13.97
CA TYR A 17 -3.10 -2.40 13.99
C TYR A 17 -4.30 -2.28 14.94
N THR A 18 -4.08 -1.80 16.16
CA THR A 18 -5.16 -1.59 17.11
C THR A 18 -6.13 -0.48 16.69
N ASN A 19 -5.63 0.56 16.00
CA ASN A 19 -6.47 1.62 15.47
C ASN A 19 -7.44 1.09 14.38
N MET A 20 -7.02 0.09 13.61
CA MET A 20 -7.91 -0.61 12.67
C MET A 20 -9.11 -1.22 13.39
N LEU A 21 -8.89 -1.93 14.50
CA LEU A 21 -9.97 -2.55 15.26
C LEU A 21 -10.96 -1.49 15.76
N THR A 22 -10.45 -0.39 16.29
CA THR A 22 -11.29 0.76 16.70
C THR A 22 -12.07 1.34 15.51
N ALA A 23 -11.43 1.44 14.33
CA ALA A 23 -12.09 1.96 13.13
C ALA A 23 -13.21 1.04 12.63
N LEU A 24 -13.00 -0.28 12.68
CA LEU A 24 -14.03 -1.27 12.32
C LEU A 24 -15.20 -1.21 13.30
N ASP A 25 -14.92 -1.16 14.60
CA ASP A 25 -15.94 -1.05 15.65
C ASP A 25 -16.80 0.20 15.49
N LEU A 26 -16.18 1.37 15.36
CA LEU A 26 -16.88 2.64 15.13
C LEU A 26 -17.68 2.68 13.82
N ALA A 27 -17.25 1.91 12.81
CA ALA A 27 -17.96 1.78 11.54
C ALA A 27 -19.10 0.75 11.59
N GLY A 28 -19.27 0.02 12.69
CA GLY A 28 -20.24 -1.08 12.81
C GLY A 28 -19.91 -2.28 11.91
N ILE A 29 -18.64 -2.47 11.56
CA ILE A 29 -18.15 -3.59 10.75
C ILE A 29 -17.62 -4.66 11.70
N PRO A 30 -18.05 -5.94 11.57
CA PRO A 30 -17.53 -7.02 12.41
C PRO A 30 -16.01 -7.06 12.37
N MET A 31 -15.36 -7.12 13.54
CA MET A 31 -13.90 -7.11 13.64
C MET A 31 -13.29 -8.33 12.95
N LEU A 32 -13.81 -9.52 13.21
CA LEU A 32 -13.30 -10.73 12.57
C LEU A 32 -13.78 -10.85 11.12
N ALA A 33 -12.86 -11.18 10.23
CA ALA A 33 -13.16 -11.36 8.80
C ALA A 33 -14.15 -12.50 8.55
N VAL A 34 -14.16 -13.52 9.41
CA VAL A 34 -15.07 -14.67 9.29
C VAL A 34 -16.54 -14.29 9.59
N ASP A 35 -16.79 -13.23 10.36
CA ASP A 35 -18.12 -12.78 10.73
C ASP A 35 -18.74 -11.83 9.68
N ARG A 36 -18.02 -11.48 8.63
CA ARG A 36 -18.49 -10.60 7.55
C ARG A 36 -19.11 -11.40 6.42
N ASP A 37 -20.36 -11.13 6.15
CA ASP A 37 -21.07 -11.64 4.96
C ASP A 37 -20.97 -10.68 3.77
N ALA A 38 -21.78 -10.89 2.74
CA ALA A 38 -21.77 -10.10 1.51
C ALA A 38 -22.28 -8.64 1.70
N SER A 39 -22.86 -8.31 2.84
CA SER A 39 -23.37 -6.95 3.14
C SER A 39 -22.27 -6.01 3.63
N TYR A 40 -21.13 -6.54 4.05
CA TYR A 40 -20.00 -5.75 4.54
C TYR A 40 -18.91 -5.54 3.47
N PRO A 41 -18.18 -4.43 3.51
CA PRO A 41 -17.08 -4.18 2.59
C PRO A 41 -15.99 -5.24 2.73
N ILE A 42 -15.22 -5.43 1.66
CA ILE A 42 -13.94 -6.17 1.73
C ILE A 42 -12.92 -5.27 2.41
N VAL A 43 -12.36 -5.72 3.52
CA VAL A 43 -11.34 -4.98 4.28
C VAL A 43 -9.95 -5.36 3.77
N VAL A 44 -9.27 -4.40 3.16
CA VAL A 44 -7.97 -4.60 2.52
C VAL A 44 -6.88 -3.83 3.26
N ALA A 45 -5.86 -4.54 3.74
CA ALA A 45 -4.67 -3.95 4.34
C ALA A 45 -3.62 -3.63 3.26
N GLY A 46 -2.93 -2.50 3.41
CA GLY A 46 -1.80 -2.10 2.57
C GLY A 46 -0.75 -1.33 3.36
N GLY A 47 0.31 -0.90 2.69
CA GLY A 47 1.42 -0.16 3.32
C GLY A 47 2.54 -1.06 3.86
N HIS A 48 3.53 -0.44 4.49
CA HIS A 48 4.76 -1.14 4.89
C HIS A 48 4.53 -2.26 5.90
N ALA A 49 3.65 -2.06 6.89
CA ALA A 49 3.37 -3.07 7.90
C ALA A 49 2.56 -4.25 7.35
N ALA A 50 1.84 -4.08 6.23
CA ALA A 50 1.13 -5.18 5.58
C ALA A 50 2.07 -6.28 5.01
N PHE A 51 3.39 -6.04 4.96
CA PHE A 51 4.37 -7.09 4.63
C PHE A 51 4.51 -8.17 5.72
N ASN A 52 4.00 -7.90 6.91
CA ASN A 52 3.82 -8.91 7.96
C ASN A 52 2.32 -8.98 8.31
N PRO A 53 1.50 -9.64 7.48
CA PRO A 53 0.05 -9.60 7.61
C PRO A 53 -0.50 -10.53 8.70
N GLU A 54 0.28 -11.50 9.17
CA GLU A 54 -0.20 -12.55 10.10
C GLU A 54 -0.77 -12.01 11.42
N PRO A 55 -0.20 -10.96 12.05
CA PRO A 55 -0.80 -10.40 13.28
C PRO A 55 -2.20 -9.82 13.09
N ILE A 56 -2.59 -9.50 11.86
CA ILE A 56 -3.91 -8.94 11.52
C ILE A 56 -4.73 -9.85 10.61
N ALA A 57 -4.27 -11.07 10.37
CA ALA A 57 -4.88 -12.01 9.42
C ALA A 57 -6.34 -12.32 9.70
N ASP A 58 -6.73 -12.42 10.98
CA ASP A 58 -8.12 -12.68 11.38
C ASP A 58 -9.06 -11.47 11.18
N PHE A 59 -8.51 -10.28 11.02
CA PHE A 59 -9.27 -9.02 10.98
C PHE A 59 -9.38 -8.42 9.58
N VAL A 60 -8.55 -8.85 8.61
CA VAL A 60 -8.57 -8.35 7.25
C VAL A 60 -8.98 -9.45 6.27
N ASP A 61 -9.65 -9.06 5.19
CA ASP A 61 -10.03 -10.01 4.14
C ASP A 61 -8.89 -10.26 3.16
N ALA A 62 -8.08 -9.22 2.93
CA ALA A 62 -6.97 -9.28 2.00
C ALA A 62 -5.84 -8.32 2.41
N ALA A 63 -4.62 -8.60 1.97
CA ALA A 63 -3.49 -7.69 2.10
C ALA A 63 -2.78 -7.50 0.76
N VAL A 64 -2.48 -6.24 0.44
CA VAL A 64 -1.69 -5.84 -0.72
C VAL A 64 -0.26 -5.59 -0.27
N LEU A 65 0.68 -6.30 -0.88
CA LEU A 65 2.10 -6.15 -0.63
C LEU A 65 2.73 -5.26 -1.70
N GLY A 66 3.40 -4.19 -1.31
CA GLY A 66 4.11 -3.28 -2.22
C GLY A 66 3.34 -2.02 -2.58
N ASP A 67 3.51 -1.57 -3.84
CA ASP A 67 2.94 -0.31 -4.33
C ASP A 67 1.43 -0.46 -4.57
N GLY A 68 0.67 0.55 -4.20
CA GLY A 68 -0.81 0.50 -4.22
C GLY A 68 -1.45 0.93 -5.54
N GLU A 69 -0.73 1.63 -6.40
CA GLU A 69 -1.28 2.32 -7.57
C GLU A 69 -1.98 1.36 -8.54
N GLU A 70 -1.28 0.32 -8.98
CA GLU A 70 -1.86 -0.69 -9.88
C GLU A 70 -2.78 -1.66 -9.11
N ALA A 71 -2.45 -1.94 -7.84
CA ALA A 71 -3.22 -2.86 -7.02
C ALA A 71 -4.65 -2.37 -6.75
N VAL A 72 -4.84 -1.06 -6.52
CA VAL A 72 -6.17 -0.51 -6.29
C VAL A 72 -7.04 -0.64 -7.54
N LEU A 73 -6.47 -0.42 -8.73
CA LEU A 73 -7.20 -0.61 -9.98
C LEU A 73 -7.58 -2.08 -10.19
N LEU A 74 -6.64 -3.00 -9.96
CA LEU A 74 -6.90 -4.43 -10.04
C LEU A 74 -8.05 -4.88 -9.12
N ILE A 75 -8.02 -4.44 -7.86
CA ILE A 75 -9.08 -4.79 -6.89
C ILE A 75 -10.43 -4.21 -7.31
N THR A 76 -10.46 -2.93 -7.70
CA THR A 76 -11.70 -2.28 -8.09
C THR A 76 -12.29 -2.87 -9.36
N ASP A 77 -11.46 -3.26 -10.34
CA ASP A 77 -11.91 -3.94 -11.54
C ASP A 77 -12.49 -5.33 -11.22
N ILE A 78 -11.82 -6.13 -10.39
CA ILE A 78 -12.34 -7.44 -9.96
C ILE A 78 -13.68 -7.29 -9.23
N VAL A 79 -13.80 -6.35 -8.31
CA VAL A 79 -15.05 -6.11 -7.57
C VAL A 79 -16.17 -5.67 -8.51
N ARG A 80 -15.88 -4.75 -9.44
CA ARG A 80 -16.85 -4.28 -10.44
C ARG A 80 -17.33 -5.44 -11.32
N ASP A 81 -16.41 -6.21 -11.87
CA ASP A 81 -16.72 -7.29 -12.80
C ASP A 81 -17.48 -8.42 -12.09
N TRP A 82 -17.11 -8.75 -10.86
CA TRP A 82 -17.83 -9.68 -10.00
C TRP A 82 -19.29 -9.22 -9.74
N LYS A 83 -19.50 -7.94 -9.43
CA LYS A 83 -20.85 -7.39 -9.24
C LYS A 83 -21.67 -7.43 -10.53
N GLN A 84 -21.07 -7.07 -11.66
CA GLN A 84 -21.74 -7.12 -12.98
C GLN A 84 -22.13 -8.54 -13.38
N ALA A 85 -21.37 -9.55 -12.96
CA ALA A 85 -21.68 -10.97 -13.18
C ALA A 85 -22.77 -11.51 -12.22
N GLY A 86 -23.36 -10.69 -11.36
CA GLY A 86 -24.37 -11.11 -10.40
C GLY A 86 -23.79 -11.72 -9.12
N SER A 87 -22.57 -11.34 -8.77
CA SER A 87 -21.90 -11.75 -7.52
C SER A 87 -21.74 -13.26 -7.33
N PRO A 88 -21.17 -13.98 -8.32
CA PRO A 88 -21.06 -15.43 -8.26
C PRO A 88 -20.23 -15.89 -7.05
N GLY A 89 -20.74 -16.90 -6.34
CA GLY A 89 -20.11 -17.46 -5.14
C GLY A 89 -20.11 -16.54 -3.93
N GLY A 90 -20.85 -15.41 -3.98
CA GLY A 90 -20.91 -14.45 -2.88
C GLY A 90 -19.54 -13.88 -2.50
N ARG A 91 -19.36 -13.48 -1.22
CA ARG A 91 -18.10 -12.95 -0.69
C ARG A 91 -16.93 -13.91 -0.90
N GLU A 92 -17.15 -15.21 -0.71
CA GLU A 92 -16.12 -16.23 -0.88
C GLU A 92 -15.61 -16.30 -2.32
N GLY A 93 -16.52 -16.20 -3.30
CA GLY A 93 -16.15 -16.14 -4.72
C GLY A 93 -15.28 -14.94 -5.04
N LEU A 94 -15.62 -13.76 -4.53
CA LEU A 94 -14.83 -12.54 -4.71
C LEU A 94 -13.43 -12.68 -4.09
N LEU A 95 -13.33 -13.17 -2.86
CA LEU A 95 -12.04 -13.36 -2.18
C LEU A 95 -11.17 -14.37 -2.92
N LEU A 96 -11.76 -15.41 -3.50
CA LEU A 96 -11.03 -16.38 -4.30
C LEU A 96 -10.47 -15.77 -5.61
N GLU A 97 -11.26 -14.94 -6.28
CA GLU A 97 -10.76 -14.24 -7.48
C GLU A 97 -9.60 -13.28 -7.14
N LEU A 98 -9.68 -12.58 -6.01
CA LEU A 98 -8.57 -11.77 -5.52
C LEU A 98 -7.30 -12.61 -5.26
N ALA A 99 -7.43 -13.75 -4.58
CA ALA A 99 -6.30 -14.64 -4.29
C ALA A 99 -5.65 -15.23 -5.54
N LYS A 100 -6.45 -15.62 -6.55
CA LYS A 100 -5.96 -16.17 -7.82
C LYS A 100 -5.07 -15.22 -8.62
N THR A 101 -5.14 -13.91 -8.36
CA THR A 101 -4.24 -12.94 -9.01
C THR A 101 -2.76 -13.22 -8.72
N GLY A 102 -2.45 -13.88 -7.60
CA GLY A 102 -1.10 -14.15 -7.14
C GLY A 102 -0.34 -12.91 -6.63
N SER A 103 -1.03 -11.78 -6.48
CA SER A 103 -0.47 -10.51 -6.00
C SER A 103 -1.24 -9.91 -4.82
N ILE A 104 -2.32 -10.55 -4.41
CA ILE A 104 -3.13 -10.18 -3.25
C ILE A 104 -3.13 -11.37 -2.29
N TYR A 105 -2.68 -11.12 -1.06
CA TYR A 105 -2.71 -12.11 0.01
C TYR A 105 -4.10 -12.14 0.64
N VAL A 106 -4.75 -13.30 0.63
CA VAL A 106 -6.06 -13.51 1.27
C VAL A 106 -5.87 -14.53 2.38
N PRO A 107 -5.76 -14.11 3.66
CA PRO A 107 -5.31 -14.96 4.76
C PRO A 107 -6.06 -16.29 4.90
N ARG A 108 -7.38 -16.28 4.74
CA ARG A 108 -8.22 -17.49 4.87
C ARG A 108 -7.84 -18.66 3.94
N TYR A 109 -7.09 -18.38 2.87
CA TYR A 109 -6.64 -19.41 1.94
C TYR A 109 -5.23 -19.92 2.21
N TYR A 110 -4.64 -19.51 3.33
CA TYR A 110 -3.33 -19.99 3.76
C TYR A 110 -3.41 -20.59 5.16
N ALA A 111 -2.82 -21.77 5.32
CA ALA A 111 -2.61 -22.39 6.61
C ALA A 111 -1.25 -22.00 7.14
N VAL A 112 -1.20 -21.62 8.42
CA VAL A 112 0.03 -21.29 9.14
C VAL A 112 0.33 -22.38 10.13
N ASP A 113 1.46 -23.06 9.93
CA ASP A 113 1.97 -24.08 10.84
C ASP A 113 2.98 -23.43 11.79
N TYR A 114 2.90 -23.75 13.09
CA TYR A 114 3.78 -23.21 14.11
C TYR A 114 4.69 -24.29 14.69
N LEU A 115 5.90 -23.90 15.05
CA LEU A 115 6.80 -24.70 15.88
C LEU A 115 6.30 -24.71 17.34
N PRO A 116 6.76 -25.68 18.17
CA PRO A 116 6.37 -25.73 19.59
C PRO A 116 6.72 -24.46 20.39
N ASP A 117 7.66 -23.66 19.93
CA ASP A 117 8.08 -22.39 20.53
C ASP A 117 7.29 -21.17 20.01
N GLY A 118 6.26 -21.38 19.18
CA GLY A 118 5.38 -20.33 18.64
C GLY A 118 5.90 -19.63 17.40
N ARG A 119 7.08 -19.97 16.87
CA ARG A 119 7.57 -19.42 15.61
C ARG A 119 6.81 -20.03 14.42
N ILE A 120 6.55 -19.23 13.39
CA ILE A 120 5.99 -19.76 12.15
C ILE A 120 6.97 -20.73 11.52
N GLN A 121 6.53 -21.96 11.30
CA GLN A 121 7.28 -22.99 10.59
C GLN A 121 7.04 -22.90 9.08
N ARG A 122 5.77 -22.68 8.68
CA ARG A 122 5.37 -22.69 7.28
C ARG A 122 4.08 -21.90 7.11
N ILE A 123 3.96 -21.23 5.96
CA ILE A 123 2.71 -20.70 5.44
C ILE A 123 2.47 -21.37 4.08
N ALA A 124 1.32 -21.99 3.90
CA ALA A 124 1.00 -22.73 2.69
C ALA A 124 -0.46 -22.53 2.27
N PRO A 125 -0.75 -22.48 0.96
CA PRO A 125 -2.12 -22.44 0.51
C PRO A 125 -2.86 -23.72 0.95
N ASN A 126 -4.08 -23.55 1.43
CA ASN A 126 -4.97 -24.66 1.81
C ASN A 126 -5.86 -25.12 0.65
N ARG A 127 -5.65 -24.55 -0.55
CA ARG A 127 -6.38 -24.85 -1.79
C ARG A 127 -5.43 -24.95 -2.99
N PRO A 128 -5.69 -25.83 -3.95
CA PRO A 128 -4.81 -26.01 -5.10
C PRO A 128 -4.88 -24.85 -6.13
N ASP A 129 -5.96 -24.06 -6.13
CA ASP A 129 -6.21 -22.96 -7.04
C ASP A 129 -5.70 -21.60 -6.49
N VAL A 130 -5.04 -21.62 -5.33
CA VAL A 130 -4.40 -20.44 -4.71
C VAL A 130 -2.88 -20.56 -4.83
N PRO A 131 -2.19 -19.48 -5.24
CA PRO A 131 -0.74 -19.52 -5.47
C PRO A 131 0.07 -19.75 -4.19
N TRP A 132 1.15 -20.52 -4.32
CA TRP A 132 2.11 -20.74 -3.23
C TRP A 132 2.83 -19.46 -2.77
N ARG A 133 2.97 -18.48 -3.66
CA ARG A 133 3.68 -17.24 -3.39
C ARG A 133 2.86 -16.07 -3.85
N VAL A 134 2.67 -15.13 -2.96
CA VAL A 134 2.11 -13.82 -3.29
C VAL A 134 3.24 -12.89 -3.74
N ARG A 135 3.10 -12.32 -4.93
CA ARG A 135 4.07 -11.37 -5.48
C ARG A 135 3.68 -9.97 -5.03
N LYS A 136 4.66 -9.20 -4.57
CA LYS A 136 4.40 -7.79 -4.28
C LYS A 136 4.19 -7.00 -5.57
N HIS A 137 3.34 -6.01 -5.51
CA HIS A 137 3.22 -4.99 -6.54
C HIS A 137 4.45 -4.08 -6.54
N THR A 138 4.96 -3.77 -7.72
CA THR A 138 6.12 -2.90 -7.88
C THR A 138 5.91 -2.02 -9.10
N LEU A 139 5.58 -0.76 -8.86
CA LEU A 139 5.45 0.23 -9.92
C LEU A 139 6.85 0.57 -10.44
N MET A 140 7.21 0.09 -11.63
CA MET A 140 8.55 0.24 -12.18
C MET A 140 8.80 1.63 -12.76
N ASP A 141 7.80 2.24 -13.38
CA ASP A 141 7.88 3.58 -13.97
C ASP A 141 7.07 4.58 -13.13
N LEU A 142 7.78 5.33 -12.29
CA LEU A 142 7.15 6.35 -11.44
C LEU A 142 6.71 7.58 -12.24
N ASP A 143 7.33 7.86 -13.39
CA ASP A 143 7.03 9.04 -14.20
C ASP A 143 5.71 8.90 -14.95
N SER A 144 5.37 7.69 -15.36
CA SER A 144 4.11 7.41 -16.07
C SER A 144 2.87 7.48 -15.18
N TRP A 145 3.06 7.43 -13.85
CA TRP A 145 1.95 7.41 -12.91
C TRP A 145 1.53 8.81 -12.45
N ALA A 146 0.23 8.97 -12.27
CA ALA A 146 -0.35 10.23 -11.82
C ALA A 146 0.13 10.59 -10.40
N TYR A 147 0.39 11.87 -10.18
CA TYR A 147 0.68 12.46 -8.88
C TYR A 147 -0.29 13.61 -8.59
N PRO A 148 -0.49 13.99 -7.31
CA PRO A 148 -1.36 15.12 -6.95
C PRO A 148 -0.86 16.43 -7.58
N LYS A 149 -1.62 16.96 -8.54
CA LYS A 149 -1.29 18.23 -9.23
C LYS A 149 -1.75 19.46 -8.43
N ASN A 150 -2.73 19.25 -7.56
CA ASN A 150 -3.31 20.29 -6.71
C ASN A 150 -3.36 19.78 -5.27
N PRO A 151 -2.22 19.75 -4.54
CA PRO A 151 -2.22 19.30 -3.15
C PRO A 151 -3.07 20.25 -2.29
N LEU A 152 -3.77 19.67 -1.33
CA LEU A 152 -4.54 20.43 -0.35
C LEU A 152 -3.59 21.15 0.59
N VAL A 153 -3.86 22.43 0.84
CA VAL A 153 -3.12 23.24 1.80
C VAL A 153 -3.95 23.34 3.09
N PRO A 154 -3.39 22.91 4.24
CA PRO A 154 -4.07 23.06 5.52
C PRO A 154 -4.37 24.52 5.86
N LEU A 155 -5.51 24.78 6.48
CA LEU A 155 -5.84 26.11 7.02
C LEU A 155 -5.20 26.36 8.39
N ALA A 156 -4.82 25.28 9.10
CA ALA A 156 -4.11 25.36 10.36
C ALA A 156 -2.61 25.21 10.13
N GLU A 157 -1.81 25.84 10.97
CA GLU A 157 -0.36 25.64 10.97
C GLU A 157 -0.02 24.17 11.21
N THR A 158 0.86 23.64 10.38
CA THR A 158 1.35 22.27 10.48
C THR A 158 2.84 22.25 10.80
N VAL A 159 3.32 21.15 11.40
CA VAL A 159 4.74 20.99 11.75
C VAL A 159 5.66 21.07 10.52
N HIS A 160 5.13 20.74 9.34
CA HIS A 160 5.86 20.74 8.08
C HIS A 160 5.08 21.48 6.98
N GLU A 161 5.15 22.80 6.99
CA GLU A 161 4.54 23.66 5.96
C GLU A 161 5.44 23.73 4.71
N ARG A 162 5.44 22.67 3.93
CA ARG A 162 6.26 22.58 2.72
C ARG A 162 5.63 21.71 1.67
N MET A 163 5.96 21.97 0.43
CA MET A 163 5.65 21.07 -0.71
C MET A 163 6.51 19.81 -0.61
N SER A 164 5.88 18.65 -0.46
CA SER A 164 6.57 17.37 -0.41
C SER A 164 6.55 16.69 -1.77
N VAL A 165 7.73 16.29 -2.26
CA VAL A 165 7.90 15.64 -3.56
C VAL A 165 8.64 14.33 -3.40
N GLU A 166 8.01 13.22 -3.83
CA GLU A 166 8.67 11.92 -3.89
C GLU A 166 9.66 11.87 -5.06
N ILE A 167 10.94 11.71 -4.74
CA ILE A 167 12.01 11.70 -5.76
C ILE A 167 12.36 10.30 -6.24
N PHE A 168 12.29 9.31 -5.35
CA PHE A 168 12.44 7.89 -5.69
C PHE A 168 11.87 6.97 -4.61
N ARG A 169 11.66 5.71 -4.96
CA ARG A 169 11.29 4.60 -4.07
C ARG A 169 12.39 3.56 -4.01
N GLY A 170 12.44 2.87 -2.87
CA GLY A 170 13.39 1.80 -2.64
C GLY A 170 14.71 2.31 -2.06
N CYS A 171 15.55 1.36 -1.63
CA CYS A 171 16.87 1.64 -1.07
C CYS A 171 17.79 0.43 -1.24
N THR A 172 19.05 0.68 -1.60
CA THR A 172 20.07 -0.37 -1.77
C THR A 172 21.06 -0.47 -0.61
N ARG A 173 20.94 0.39 0.43
CA ARG A 173 21.91 0.49 1.52
C ARG A 173 22.04 -0.80 2.35
N GLY A 174 20.96 -1.58 2.50
CA GLY A 174 21.00 -2.86 3.21
C GLY A 174 21.21 -2.75 4.73
N CYS A 175 20.79 -1.65 5.35
CA CYS A 175 20.86 -1.46 6.80
C CYS A 175 20.12 -2.60 7.50
N ARG A 176 20.76 -3.28 8.45
CA ARG A 176 20.25 -4.51 9.09
C ARG A 176 18.99 -4.28 9.92
N PHE A 177 18.74 -3.07 10.41
CA PHE A 177 17.57 -2.70 11.17
C PHE A 177 16.39 -2.23 10.30
N CYS A 178 16.61 -1.99 9.00
CA CYS A 178 15.66 -1.28 8.16
C CYS A 178 14.82 -2.24 7.31
N GLN A 179 13.59 -2.49 7.71
CA GLN A 179 12.62 -3.26 6.92
C GLN A 179 12.30 -2.54 5.60
N ALA A 180 12.04 -1.22 5.64
CA ALA A 180 11.66 -0.44 4.47
C ALA A 180 12.69 -0.57 3.33
N GLY A 181 13.98 -0.55 3.64
CA GLY A 181 15.04 -0.74 2.66
C GLY A 181 15.07 -2.12 1.99
N MET A 182 14.37 -3.11 2.55
CA MET A 182 14.28 -4.47 2.00
C MET A 182 12.99 -4.66 1.19
N ILE A 183 11.85 -4.27 1.75
CA ILE A 183 10.53 -4.51 1.15
C ILE A 183 10.24 -3.61 -0.04
N THR A 184 10.87 -2.43 -0.14
CA THR A 184 10.61 -1.44 -1.20
C THR A 184 11.54 -1.56 -2.42
N ARG A 185 12.46 -2.53 -2.46
CA ARG A 185 13.32 -2.79 -3.63
C ARG A 185 12.50 -3.22 -4.85
N PRO A 186 12.98 -2.92 -6.08
CA PRO A 186 14.20 -2.20 -6.45
C PRO A 186 14.10 -0.67 -6.25
N VAL A 187 15.23 0.05 -6.40
CA VAL A 187 15.22 1.51 -6.48
C VAL A 187 14.63 1.92 -7.82
N ARG A 188 13.70 2.88 -7.79
CA ARG A 188 13.04 3.47 -8.95
C ARG A 188 13.02 4.97 -8.75
N GLU A 189 13.53 5.71 -9.72
CA GLU A 189 13.72 7.15 -9.65
C GLU A 189 12.75 7.87 -10.59
N ARG A 190 12.32 9.06 -10.21
CA ARG A 190 11.65 9.98 -11.14
C ARG A 190 12.69 10.74 -11.94
N SER A 191 12.38 11.04 -13.18
CA SER A 191 13.22 11.90 -14.01
C SER A 191 13.32 13.32 -13.45
N THR A 192 14.45 13.98 -13.70
CA THR A 192 14.62 15.38 -13.28
C THR A 192 13.63 16.33 -13.94
N ALA A 193 13.15 15.99 -15.15
CA ALA A 193 12.13 16.75 -15.84
C ALA A 193 10.78 16.68 -15.12
N THR A 194 10.35 15.46 -14.74
CA THR A 194 9.13 15.25 -13.95
C THR A 194 9.23 15.93 -12.60
N LEU A 195 10.35 15.79 -11.89
CA LEU A 195 10.57 16.44 -10.60
C LEU A 195 10.51 17.97 -10.70
N GLY A 196 11.15 18.56 -11.73
CA GLY A 196 11.06 20.01 -11.97
C GLY A 196 9.62 20.46 -12.18
N ALA A 197 8.87 19.74 -13.02
CA ALA A 197 7.45 20.05 -13.27
C ALA A 197 6.58 19.90 -12.02
N MET A 198 6.82 18.86 -11.17
CA MET A 198 6.12 18.67 -9.92
C MET A 198 6.38 19.82 -8.94
N ILE A 199 7.63 20.23 -8.77
CA ILE A 199 8.03 21.31 -7.87
C ILE A 199 7.42 22.62 -8.34
N ASP A 200 7.63 22.99 -9.60
CA ASP A 200 7.11 24.24 -10.16
C ASP A 200 5.59 24.35 -10.06
N ASN A 201 4.89 23.28 -10.41
CA ASN A 201 3.44 23.26 -10.32
C ASN A 201 2.95 23.30 -8.86
N GLY A 202 3.60 22.53 -8.00
CA GLY A 202 3.24 22.45 -6.58
C GLY A 202 3.41 23.81 -5.88
N LEU A 203 4.58 24.45 -6.00
CA LEU A 203 4.84 25.75 -5.38
C LEU A 203 3.84 26.82 -5.87
N ARG A 204 3.56 26.88 -7.17
CA ARG A 204 2.59 27.85 -7.71
C ARG A 204 1.18 27.64 -7.22
N ARG A 205 0.79 26.40 -6.92
CA ARG A 205 -0.58 26.07 -6.52
C ARG A 205 -0.81 26.12 -5.02
N THR A 206 0.22 25.86 -4.24
CA THR A 206 0.12 25.80 -2.76
C THR A 206 0.54 27.08 -2.10
N GLY A 207 1.43 27.88 -2.73
CA GLY A 207 2.05 29.03 -2.10
C GLY A 207 3.12 28.69 -1.05
N PHE A 208 3.51 27.41 -0.91
CA PHE A 208 4.63 27.04 -0.04
C PHE A 208 5.94 27.62 -0.56
N GLU A 209 6.82 28.03 0.35
CA GLU A 209 8.15 28.57 0.05
C GLU A 209 9.25 27.49 0.12
N GLU A 210 8.94 26.34 0.74
CA GLU A 210 9.89 25.24 0.93
C GLU A 210 9.47 23.98 0.16
N VAL A 211 10.47 23.22 -0.27
CA VAL A 211 10.29 21.89 -0.89
C VAL A 211 10.99 20.83 -0.06
N GLY A 212 10.24 19.83 0.38
CA GLY A 212 10.74 18.61 1.00
C GLY A 212 10.87 17.49 -0.01
N MET A 213 12.07 16.96 -0.21
CA MET A 213 12.30 15.81 -1.08
C MET A 213 12.16 14.51 -0.29
N LEU A 214 11.22 13.66 -0.70
CA LEU A 214 10.92 12.41 -0.02
C LEU A 214 11.64 11.23 -0.67
N SER A 215 12.42 10.52 0.12
CA SER A 215 13.08 9.27 -0.26
C SER A 215 13.61 8.53 0.97
N LEU A 216 13.90 7.24 0.81
CA LEU A 216 14.54 6.45 1.87
C LEU A 216 16.04 6.77 2.05
N SER A 217 16.72 7.27 1.01
CA SER A 217 18.16 7.59 1.06
C SER A 217 18.56 8.52 -0.08
N SER A 218 18.36 9.83 0.09
CA SER A 218 18.65 10.86 -0.93
C SER A 218 20.12 10.87 -1.38
N ALA A 219 21.06 10.45 -0.52
CA ALA A 219 22.49 10.33 -0.87
C ALA A 219 22.78 9.21 -1.89
N SER A 220 21.81 8.37 -2.21
CA SER A 220 21.98 7.29 -3.21
C SER A 220 21.67 7.74 -4.64
N MET A 221 21.14 8.95 -4.83
CA MET A 221 20.87 9.47 -6.18
C MET A 221 22.19 9.74 -6.92
N PRO A 222 22.29 9.36 -8.20
CA PRO A 222 23.39 9.79 -9.04
C PRO A 222 23.48 11.32 -9.08
N THR A 223 24.70 11.86 -9.02
CA THR A 223 24.92 13.32 -9.01
C THR A 223 24.38 14.03 -10.27
N SER A 224 24.22 13.31 -11.37
CA SER A 224 23.64 13.81 -12.61
C SER A 224 22.13 14.02 -12.54
N SER A 225 21.43 13.32 -11.65
CA SER A 225 19.97 13.37 -11.46
C SER A 225 19.55 14.15 -10.20
N ASN A 226 20.49 14.71 -9.42
CA ASN A 226 20.19 15.47 -8.22
C ASN A 226 19.70 16.89 -8.57
N PRO A 227 18.39 17.19 -8.44
CA PRO A 227 17.84 18.50 -8.84
C PRO A 227 18.36 19.66 -7.98
N VAL A 228 18.85 19.39 -6.76
CA VAL A 228 19.34 20.43 -5.82
C VAL A 228 20.65 21.08 -6.30
N ARG A 229 21.44 20.40 -7.13
CA ARG A 229 22.73 20.94 -7.61
C ARG A 229 22.64 21.85 -8.83
N ARG A 230 21.45 22.10 -9.37
CA ARG A 230 21.27 22.88 -10.61
C ARG A 230 20.57 24.22 -10.45
N SER A 231 20.34 24.70 -9.24
CA SER A 231 19.96 26.09 -9.01
C SER A 231 21.19 26.90 -8.64
N PRO A 232 21.78 27.67 -9.58
CA PRO A 232 22.59 28.81 -9.17
C PRO A 232 21.62 29.84 -8.57
N LEU A 233 21.93 30.34 -7.39
CA LEU A 233 21.35 31.53 -6.83
C LEU A 233 21.53 32.71 -7.78
#